data_204476bda127e68d93d0b1a976471e6c
#
_entry.id   204476bda127e68d93d0b1a976471e6c
#
_cell.length_a   1.000
_cell.length_b   1.000
_cell.length_c   1.000
_cell.angle_alpha   90.00
_cell.angle_beta   90.00
_cell.angle_gamma   90.00
#
_symmetry.space_group_name_H-M   'P 1'
#
loop_
_entity.id
_entity.type
_entity.pdbx_description
1 polymer ?
#
loop_
_entity_poly.entity_id
_entity_poly.type
_entity_poly.pdbx_seq_one_letter_code
_entity_poly.pdbx_strand_id
1 'polypeptide(L)'
;MTTQVALVGGTGKLGSIIHAVIDDLEGFEVSRVLTSQSDLAEIAGADLIIDATTPQVSVDVVRAAVERRINVLVATSGWSNERIALVRPLVVDAGSGVVFIPNFSLGSVLGSALAAAAAPFFGSAEIVEAHHAAKVDSPSGTAVRTAELIAAARSEQGPVSAPHADQRARGQQVGSVPIHSLRRPGVVAKQEVILSGPGESLTFTHDTVEPALAYAPGIRLAVPFAAEAVGVFVGLESMIDIGIRS
;
A
#
# COMPACT_ATOMS: atom_id res chain seq x y z
N MET A 1 23.52 11.08 -13.88
CA MET A 1 22.79 12.28 -13.37
C MET A 1 22.04 11.85 -12.13
N THR A 2 21.90 12.73 -11.15
CA THR A 2 21.16 12.44 -9.91
C THR A 2 19.70 12.88 -10.08
N THR A 3 18.77 12.00 -9.81
CA THR A 3 17.31 12.27 -9.88
C THR A 3 16.91 13.20 -8.74
N GLN A 4 16.36 14.36 -9.07
CA GLN A 4 15.94 15.38 -8.10
C GLN A 4 14.54 15.10 -7.61
N VAL A 5 14.40 14.80 -6.31
CA VAL A 5 13.13 14.42 -5.69
C VAL A 5 12.52 15.61 -4.96
N ALA A 6 11.24 15.90 -5.24
CA ALA A 6 10.41 16.75 -4.41
C ALA A 6 9.56 15.89 -3.47
N LEU A 7 9.85 15.95 -2.17
CA LEU A 7 9.14 15.18 -1.14
C LEU A 7 8.06 16.04 -0.48
N VAL A 8 6.79 15.75 -0.79
CA VAL A 8 5.63 16.45 -0.23
C VAL A 8 5.16 15.72 1.02
N GLY A 9 5.13 16.43 2.16
CA GLY A 9 4.83 15.83 3.46
C GLY A 9 6.04 15.19 4.15
N GLY A 10 7.27 15.58 3.76
CA GLY A 10 8.51 14.99 4.26
C GLY A 10 8.76 15.14 5.76
N THR A 11 8.06 16.04 6.46
CA THR A 11 8.14 16.21 7.92
C THR A 11 7.23 15.26 8.71
N GLY A 12 6.35 14.51 8.03
CA GLY A 12 5.50 13.49 8.63
C GLY A 12 6.28 12.21 8.98
N LYS A 13 5.65 11.29 9.72
CA LYS A 13 6.28 10.02 10.13
C LYS A 13 6.80 9.21 8.94
N LEU A 14 5.96 8.97 7.94
CA LEU A 14 6.36 8.23 6.74
C LEU A 14 7.30 9.03 5.86
N GLY A 15 7.04 10.33 5.68
CA GLY A 15 7.90 11.22 4.92
C GLY A 15 9.33 11.27 5.45
N SER A 16 9.53 11.31 6.76
CA SER A 16 10.88 11.28 7.37
C SER A 16 11.59 9.94 7.12
N ILE A 17 10.88 8.82 7.12
CA ILE A 17 11.46 7.51 6.76
C ILE A 17 11.87 7.50 5.29
N ILE A 18 11.02 7.99 4.40
CA ILE A 18 11.32 8.07 2.96
C ILE A 18 12.55 8.96 2.72
N HIS A 19 12.60 10.13 3.37
CA HIS A 19 13.75 11.04 3.26
C HIS A 19 15.04 10.34 3.65
N ALA A 20 15.09 9.72 4.83
CA ALA A 20 16.29 9.01 5.30
C ALA A 20 16.71 7.86 4.37
N VAL A 21 15.77 7.18 3.73
CA VAL A 21 16.09 6.11 2.76
C VAL A 21 16.65 6.67 1.47
N ILE A 22 16.14 7.83 1.00
CA ILE A 22 16.64 8.48 -0.22
C ILE A 22 18.05 9.04 -0.02
N ASP A 23 18.36 9.57 1.16
CA ASP A 23 19.71 10.07 1.50
C ASP A 23 20.80 8.98 1.34
N ASP A 24 20.42 7.70 1.52
CA ASP A 24 21.28 6.53 1.33
C ASP A 24 21.09 5.84 -0.04
N LEU A 25 20.27 6.39 -0.93
CA LEU A 25 19.94 5.76 -2.21
C LEU A 25 20.75 6.37 -3.35
N GLU A 26 21.70 5.62 -3.90
CA GLU A 26 22.55 6.09 -5.00
C GLU A 26 21.73 6.55 -6.20
N GLY A 27 22.08 7.71 -6.75
CA GLY A 27 21.43 8.29 -7.91
C GLY A 27 20.16 9.11 -7.62
N PHE A 28 19.79 9.29 -6.34
CA PHE A 28 18.63 10.10 -5.92
C PHE A 28 19.04 11.14 -4.86
N GLU A 29 18.35 12.28 -4.86
CA GLU A 29 18.56 13.35 -3.90
C GLU A 29 17.24 14.05 -3.62
N VAL A 30 16.91 14.26 -2.33
CA VAL A 30 15.76 15.09 -1.93
C VAL A 30 16.16 16.56 -2.07
N SER A 31 15.86 17.15 -3.22
CA SER A 31 16.18 18.56 -3.52
C SER A 31 15.20 19.53 -2.86
N ARG A 32 14.01 19.09 -2.50
CA ARG A 32 12.98 19.91 -1.84
C ARG A 32 12.10 19.08 -0.93
N VAL A 33 11.79 19.64 0.24
CA VAL A 33 10.81 19.13 1.19
C VAL A 33 9.66 20.12 1.30
N LEU A 34 8.47 19.74 0.85
CA LEU A 34 7.28 20.56 0.94
C LEU A 34 6.45 20.15 2.17
N THR A 35 5.91 21.15 2.85
CA THR A 35 5.05 21.02 4.03
C THR A 35 3.68 21.65 3.77
N SER A 36 2.81 21.69 4.78
CA SER A 36 1.51 22.38 4.70
C SER A 36 1.61 23.90 4.52
N GLN A 37 2.82 24.47 4.64
CA GLN A 37 3.09 25.92 4.46
C GLN A 37 3.71 26.22 3.09
N SER A 38 4.09 25.20 2.33
CA SER A 38 4.72 25.35 1.02
C SER A 38 3.68 25.53 -0.09
N ASP A 39 4.04 26.28 -1.12
CA ASP A 39 3.24 26.34 -2.35
C ASP A 39 3.50 25.04 -3.16
N LEU A 40 2.43 24.38 -3.58
CA LEU A 40 2.54 23.18 -4.40
C LEU A 40 3.19 23.45 -5.77
N ALA A 41 3.23 24.69 -6.23
CA ALA A 41 3.98 25.10 -7.42
C ALA A 41 5.49 24.82 -7.30
N GLU A 42 6.03 24.72 -6.10
CA GLU A 42 7.44 24.45 -5.84
C GLU A 42 7.90 23.04 -6.25
N ILE A 43 6.97 22.12 -6.60
CA ILE A 43 7.33 20.82 -7.20
C ILE A 43 7.93 20.95 -8.60
N ALA A 44 7.77 22.11 -9.25
CA ALA A 44 8.24 22.33 -10.60
C ALA A 44 9.76 22.16 -10.71
N GLY A 45 10.22 21.41 -11.73
CA GLY A 45 11.64 21.13 -11.98
C GLY A 45 12.21 19.99 -11.15
N ALA A 46 11.40 19.25 -10.39
CA ALA A 46 11.77 17.93 -9.88
C ALA A 46 11.65 16.87 -11.00
N ASP A 47 12.46 15.83 -10.89
CA ASP A 47 12.39 14.66 -11.78
C ASP A 47 11.37 13.64 -11.29
N LEU A 48 11.20 13.55 -9.97
CA LEU A 48 10.23 12.67 -9.29
C LEU A 48 9.57 13.42 -8.13
N ILE A 49 8.26 13.24 -7.99
CA ILE A 49 7.53 13.70 -6.80
C ILE A 49 7.22 12.49 -5.91
N ILE A 50 7.40 12.64 -4.59
CA ILE A 50 6.93 11.66 -3.63
C ILE A 50 5.90 12.31 -2.72
N ASP A 51 4.70 11.75 -2.71
CA ASP A 51 3.58 12.21 -1.88
C ASP A 51 3.45 11.35 -0.61
N ALA A 52 3.76 11.94 0.53
CA ALA A 52 3.59 11.36 1.86
C ALA A 52 2.69 12.27 2.73
N THR A 53 1.56 12.71 2.18
CA THR A 53 0.65 13.68 2.79
C THR A 53 -0.59 13.04 3.43
N THR A 54 -1.75 13.61 3.19
CA THR A 54 -3.06 13.11 3.63
C THR A 54 -3.94 12.78 2.42
N PRO A 55 -4.98 11.94 2.56
CA PRO A 55 -5.85 11.56 1.43
C PRO A 55 -6.50 12.73 0.69
N GLN A 56 -6.69 13.86 1.36
CA GLN A 56 -7.27 15.07 0.78
C GLN A 56 -6.25 15.83 -0.07
N VAL A 57 -5.04 16.03 0.46
CA VAL A 57 -3.95 16.75 -0.21
C VAL A 57 -3.35 15.95 -1.36
N SER A 58 -3.28 14.64 -1.20
CA SER A 58 -2.70 13.72 -2.19
C SER A 58 -3.32 13.85 -3.59
N VAL A 59 -4.62 14.14 -3.67
CA VAL A 59 -5.31 14.35 -4.96
C VAL A 59 -4.74 15.54 -5.72
N ASP A 60 -4.49 16.63 -5.01
CA ASP A 60 -3.95 17.85 -5.61
C ASP A 60 -2.48 17.67 -6.00
N VAL A 61 -1.70 16.94 -5.17
CA VAL A 61 -0.31 16.58 -5.49
C VAL A 61 -0.23 15.76 -6.77
N VAL A 62 -1.03 14.69 -6.86
CA VAL A 62 -1.07 13.82 -8.05
C VAL A 62 -1.49 14.61 -9.30
N ARG A 63 -2.53 15.45 -9.18
CA ARG A 63 -2.98 16.30 -10.30
C ARG A 63 -1.87 17.24 -10.75
N ALA A 64 -1.25 17.96 -9.81
CA ALA A 64 -0.19 18.93 -10.11
C ALA A 64 1.03 18.26 -10.74
N ALA A 65 1.38 17.02 -10.35
CA ALA A 65 2.44 16.22 -10.94
C ALA A 65 2.11 15.84 -12.39
N VAL A 66 0.93 15.27 -12.61
CA VAL A 66 0.48 14.80 -13.94
C VAL A 66 0.38 15.97 -14.93
N GLU A 67 -0.17 17.13 -14.52
CA GLU A 67 -0.24 18.34 -15.35
C GLU A 67 1.15 18.83 -15.79
N ARG A 68 2.18 18.59 -14.98
CA ARG A 68 3.58 18.94 -15.29
C ARG A 68 4.36 17.83 -15.97
N ARG A 69 3.73 16.68 -16.21
CA ARG A 69 4.36 15.47 -16.78
C ARG A 69 5.53 14.98 -15.93
N ILE A 70 5.42 15.11 -14.59
CA ILE A 70 6.40 14.62 -13.64
C ILE A 70 5.84 13.33 -13.04
N ASN A 71 6.68 12.30 -12.93
CA ASN A 71 6.31 11.06 -12.28
C ASN A 71 6.05 11.26 -10.80
N VAL A 72 5.12 10.49 -10.22
CA VAL A 72 4.81 10.57 -8.80
C VAL A 72 4.68 9.21 -8.14
N LEU A 73 5.38 9.05 -7.02
CA LEU A 73 5.23 7.95 -6.07
C LEU A 73 4.27 8.38 -4.96
N VAL A 74 3.11 7.75 -4.89
CA VAL A 74 2.08 8.06 -3.91
C VAL A 74 2.18 7.10 -2.74
N ALA A 75 2.71 7.58 -1.63
CA ALA A 75 2.82 6.87 -0.35
C ALA A 75 1.61 7.12 0.56
N THR A 76 0.76 8.06 0.20
CA THR A 76 -0.45 8.45 0.93
C THR A 76 -1.54 7.39 0.75
N SER A 77 -2.17 6.98 1.84
CA SER A 77 -3.31 6.06 1.84
C SER A 77 -4.62 6.73 1.33
N GLY A 78 -5.70 5.94 1.18
CA GLY A 78 -7.03 6.44 0.82
C GLY A 78 -7.29 6.58 -0.69
N TRP A 79 -6.48 5.95 -1.52
CA TRP A 79 -6.71 5.80 -2.94
C TRP A 79 -7.49 4.51 -3.23
N SER A 80 -8.81 4.63 -3.46
CA SER A 80 -9.65 3.52 -3.90
C SER A 80 -9.47 3.25 -5.40
N ASN A 81 -9.90 2.06 -5.84
CA ASN A 81 -9.86 1.70 -7.26
C ASN A 81 -10.63 2.69 -8.13
N GLU A 82 -11.76 3.24 -7.64
CA GLU A 82 -12.55 4.25 -8.34
C GLU A 82 -11.77 5.57 -8.49
N ARG A 83 -11.09 6.02 -7.42
CA ARG A 83 -10.26 7.23 -7.47
C ARG A 83 -9.08 7.07 -8.42
N ILE A 84 -8.43 5.92 -8.41
CA ILE A 84 -7.33 5.57 -9.33
C ILE A 84 -7.82 5.53 -10.77
N ALA A 85 -9.01 4.97 -11.02
CA ALA A 85 -9.61 4.92 -12.35
C ALA A 85 -9.85 6.32 -12.95
N LEU A 86 -10.19 7.31 -12.13
CA LEU A 86 -10.35 8.70 -12.57
C LEU A 86 -9.03 9.38 -12.98
N VAL A 87 -7.93 8.99 -12.37
CA VAL A 87 -6.60 9.55 -12.66
C VAL A 87 -5.97 8.89 -13.89
N ARG A 88 -6.27 7.61 -14.14
CA ARG A 88 -5.64 6.82 -15.21
C ARG A 88 -5.66 7.48 -16.60
N PRO A 89 -6.77 8.04 -17.11
CA PRO A 89 -6.77 8.72 -18.40
C PRO A 89 -5.82 9.92 -18.43
N LEU A 90 -5.78 10.71 -17.36
CA LEU A 90 -4.92 11.90 -17.27
C LEU A 90 -3.43 11.53 -17.33
N VAL A 91 -3.05 10.42 -16.69
CA VAL A 91 -1.68 9.90 -16.68
C VAL A 91 -1.27 9.44 -18.07
N VAL A 92 -2.17 8.74 -18.77
CA VAL A 92 -1.94 8.28 -20.15
C VAL A 92 -1.75 9.47 -21.10
N ASP A 93 -2.61 10.47 -21.02
CA ASP A 93 -2.56 11.66 -21.86
C ASP A 93 -1.29 12.51 -21.58
N ALA A 94 -0.83 12.54 -20.33
CA ALA A 94 0.41 13.21 -19.93
C ALA A 94 1.67 12.43 -20.37
N GLY A 95 1.58 11.13 -20.57
CA GLY A 95 2.73 10.25 -20.81
C GLY A 95 3.65 10.13 -19.59
N SER A 96 3.10 10.33 -18.36
CA SER A 96 3.82 10.23 -17.09
C SER A 96 3.54 8.93 -16.35
N GLY A 97 4.18 8.72 -15.19
CA GLY A 97 3.99 7.58 -14.30
C GLY A 97 3.37 7.99 -12.97
N VAL A 98 2.38 7.24 -12.50
CA VAL A 98 1.83 7.34 -11.14
C VAL A 98 1.87 5.98 -10.48
N VAL A 99 2.61 5.88 -9.37
CA VAL A 99 2.82 4.64 -8.64
C VAL A 99 2.22 4.76 -7.24
N PHE A 100 1.13 4.06 -6.99
CA PHE A 100 0.44 4.04 -5.69
C PHE A 100 0.98 2.89 -4.84
N ILE A 101 1.59 3.21 -3.69
CA ILE A 101 2.13 2.21 -2.75
C ILE A 101 1.39 2.31 -1.42
N PRO A 102 0.34 1.51 -1.21
CA PRO A 102 -0.42 1.53 0.04
C PRO A 102 0.38 0.97 1.22
N ASN A 103 1.41 0.17 0.97
CA ASN A 103 2.26 -0.41 2.00
C ASN A 103 3.66 -0.70 1.46
N PHE A 104 4.70 -0.18 2.14
CA PHE A 104 6.12 -0.40 1.80
C PHE A 104 6.72 -1.64 2.45
N SER A 105 6.02 -2.32 3.37
CA SER A 105 6.54 -3.54 4.00
C SER A 105 6.50 -4.72 3.03
N LEU A 106 7.67 -5.20 2.60
CA LEU A 106 7.78 -6.39 1.75
C LEU A 106 7.16 -7.62 2.42
N GLY A 107 7.37 -7.80 3.72
CA GLY A 107 6.79 -8.91 4.46
C GLY A 107 5.26 -8.89 4.45
N SER A 108 4.65 -7.70 4.58
CA SER A 108 3.20 -7.53 4.49
C SER A 108 2.66 -7.84 3.09
N VAL A 109 3.34 -7.33 2.07
CA VAL A 109 2.95 -7.54 0.65
C VAL A 109 3.07 -9.03 0.30
N LEU A 110 4.20 -9.66 0.63
CA LEU A 110 4.40 -11.09 0.40
C LEU A 110 3.40 -11.95 1.18
N GLY A 111 3.16 -11.65 2.46
CA GLY A 111 2.18 -12.35 3.27
C GLY A 111 0.78 -12.30 2.66
N SER A 112 0.35 -11.15 2.16
CA SER A 112 -0.95 -10.97 1.48
C SER A 112 -1.01 -11.73 0.15
N ALA A 113 0.05 -11.67 -0.66
CA ALA A 113 0.12 -12.33 -1.96
C ALA A 113 0.14 -13.86 -1.82
N LEU A 114 0.93 -14.39 -0.88
CA LEU A 114 1.00 -15.83 -0.58
C LEU A 114 -0.34 -16.35 -0.04
N ALA A 115 -0.98 -15.59 0.87
CA ALA A 115 -2.31 -15.94 1.37
C ALA A 115 -3.36 -15.97 0.26
N ALA A 116 -3.35 -14.99 -0.65
CA ALA A 116 -4.23 -14.98 -1.81
C ALA A 116 -3.99 -16.18 -2.73
N ALA A 117 -2.72 -16.50 -3.02
CA ALA A 117 -2.37 -17.66 -3.86
C ALA A 117 -2.79 -19.00 -3.24
N ALA A 118 -2.74 -19.12 -1.92
CA ALA A 118 -3.18 -20.32 -1.21
C ALA A 118 -4.70 -20.42 -1.03
N ALA A 119 -5.42 -19.28 -0.98
CA ALA A 119 -6.85 -19.23 -0.66
C ALA A 119 -7.77 -20.12 -1.52
N PRO A 120 -7.54 -20.31 -2.85
CA PRO A 120 -8.37 -21.20 -3.66
C PRO A 120 -8.43 -22.67 -3.19
N PHE A 121 -7.43 -23.12 -2.42
CA PHE A 121 -7.33 -24.50 -1.94
C PHE A 121 -8.05 -24.74 -0.60
N PHE A 122 -8.56 -23.69 0.05
CA PHE A 122 -9.20 -23.76 1.37
C PHE A 122 -10.65 -23.29 1.32
N GLY A 123 -11.51 -23.91 2.13
CA GLY A 123 -12.93 -23.59 2.17
C GLY A 123 -13.25 -22.31 2.97
N SER A 124 -12.39 -21.92 3.90
CA SER A 124 -12.56 -20.77 4.78
C SER A 124 -11.31 -19.90 4.82
N ALA A 125 -11.49 -18.60 4.97
CA ALA A 125 -10.43 -17.63 5.23
C ALA A 125 -10.94 -16.62 6.25
N GLU A 126 -10.12 -16.29 7.25
CA GLU A 126 -10.38 -15.22 8.21
C GLU A 126 -9.12 -14.38 8.40
N ILE A 127 -9.26 -13.08 8.65
CA ILE A 127 -8.15 -12.17 8.91
C ILE A 127 -8.28 -11.60 10.31
N VAL A 128 -7.18 -11.65 11.09
CA VAL A 128 -7.05 -10.95 12.36
C VAL A 128 -5.98 -9.88 12.21
N GLU A 129 -6.34 -8.61 12.40
CA GLU A 129 -5.37 -7.51 12.36
C GLU A 129 -5.30 -6.80 13.71
N ALA A 130 -4.11 -6.36 14.08
CA ALA A 130 -3.86 -5.64 15.31
C ALA A 130 -2.99 -4.40 15.06
N HIS A 131 -3.39 -3.27 15.64
CA HIS A 131 -2.64 -2.03 15.59
C HIS A 131 -2.62 -1.34 16.95
N HIS A 132 -1.77 -0.30 17.05
CA HIS A 132 -1.74 0.56 18.23
C HIS A 132 -3.10 1.21 18.50
N ALA A 133 -3.36 1.52 19.79
CA ALA A 133 -4.67 2.01 20.24
C ALA A 133 -5.14 3.32 19.56
N ALA A 134 -4.20 4.14 19.05
CA ALA A 134 -4.52 5.41 18.40
C ALA A 134 -4.89 5.28 16.90
N LYS A 135 -4.89 4.07 16.31
CA LYS A 135 -5.35 3.87 14.94
C LYS A 135 -6.87 3.98 14.86
N VAL A 136 -7.35 4.94 14.08
CA VAL A 136 -8.78 5.30 14.01
C VAL A 136 -9.56 4.36 13.08
N ASP A 137 -9.01 4.09 11.88
CA ASP A 137 -9.66 3.23 10.89
C ASP A 137 -9.67 1.75 11.32
N SER A 138 -10.78 1.07 11.07
CA SER A 138 -11.01 -0.35 11.35
C SER A 138 -12.02 -0.90 10.34
N PRO A 139 -11.68 -1.97 9.61
CA PRO A 139 -10.37 -2.64 9.54
C PRO A 139 -9.28 -1.77 8.92
N SER A 140 -8.01 -2.21 9.08
CA SER A 140 -6.88 -1.55 8.41
C SER A 140 -6.97 -1.69 6.89
N GLY A 141 -6.47 -0.68 6.15
CA GLY A 141 -6.44 -0.74 4.69
C GLY A 141 -5.68 -1.95 4.13
N THR A 142 -4.62 -2.40 4.82
CA THR A 142 -3.88 -3.62 4.44
C THR A 142 -4.75 -4.87 4.58
N ALA A 143 -5.53 -4.99 5.65
CA ALA A 143 -6.43 -6.13 5.85
C ALA A 143 -7.57 -6.14 4.84
N VAL A 144 -8.14 -4.99 4.53
CA VAL A 144 -9.15 -4.84 3.46
C VAL A 144 -8.56 -5.28 2.11
N ARG A 145 -7.37 -4.77 1.75
CA ARG A 145 -6.69 -5.17 0.51
C ARG A 145 -6.39 -6.66 0.45
N THR A 146 -5.96 -7.26 1.55
CA THR A 146 -5.70 -8.72 1.63
C THR A 146 -6.98 -9.52 1.40
N ALA A 147 -8.11 -9.11 2.00
CA ALA A 147 -9.40 -9.74 1.78
C ALA A 147 -9.87 -9.65 0.32
N GLU A 148 -9.68 -8.48 -0.32
CA GLU A 148 -9.98 -8.27 -1.74
C GLU A 148 -9.12 -9.17 -2.64
N LEU A 149 -7.82 -9.33 -2.35
CA LEU A 149 -6.94 -10.23 -3.09
C LEU A 149 -7.37 -11.70 -2.94
N ILE A 150 -7.73 -12.13 -1.74
CA ILE A 150 -8.26 -13.48 -1.47
C ILE A 150 -9.56 -13.70 -2.26
N ALA A 151 -10.49 -12.75 -2.20
CA ALA A 151 -11.76 -12.85 -2.93
C ALA A 151 -11.56 -12.92 -4.45
N ALA A 152 -10.64 -12.11 -4.99
CA ALA A 152 -10.29 -12.13 -6.41
C ALA A 152 -9.65 -13.46 -6.84
N ALA A 153 -8.72 -13.98 -6.05
CA ALA A 153 -8.06 -15.28 -6.32
C ALA A 153 -9.06 -16.46 -6.28
N ARG A 154 -10.18 -16.31 -5.57
CA ARG A 154 -11.25 -17.31 -5.44
C ARG A 154 -12.43 -17.09 -6.41
N SER A 155 -12.28 -16.27 -7.42
CA SER A 155 -13.38 -15.95 -8.35
C SER A 155 -14.09 -17.17 -8.94
N GLU A 156 -13.37 -18.28 -9.20
CA GLU A 156 -13.90 -19.54 -9.72
C GLU A 156 -14.46 -20.48 -8.63
N GLN A 157 -13.90 -20.44 -7.41
CA GLN A 157 -14.32 -21.26 -6.26
C GLN A 157 -15.52 -20.67 -5.51
N GLY A 158 -15.80 -19.39 -5.72
CA GLY A 158 -16.84 -18.65 -5.02
C GLY A 158 -16.40 -18.16 -3.63
N PRO A 159 -17.36 -17.57 -2.88
CA PRO A 159 -17.08 -16.96 -1.58
C PRO A 159 -16.55 -17.97 -0.56
N VAL A 160 -15.75 -17.48 0.40
CA VAL A 160 -15.33 -18.31 1.54
C VAL A 160 -16.53 -18.65 2.42
N SER A 161 -16.45 -19.82 3.08
CA SER A 161 -17.46 -20.20 4.10
C SER A 161 -17.25 -19.32 5.34
N ALA A 162 -18.21 -18.43 5.60
CA ALA A 162 -18.23 -17.55 6.76
C ALA A 162 -19.58 -17.67 7.49
N PRO A 163 -19.84 -18.75 8.24
CA PRO A 163 -21.10 -18.97 8.91
C PRO A 163 -21.38 -17.87 9.94
N HIS A 164 -22.66 -17.49 10.07
CA HIS A 164 -23.11 -16.47 11.03
C HIS A 164 -22.47 -15.09 10.81
N ALA A 165 -22.17 -14.72 9.57
CA ALA A 165 -21.49 -13.47 9.21
C ALA A 165 -22.29 -12.20 9.61
N ASP A 166 -23.59 -12.33 9.88
CA ASP A 166 -24.49 -11.28 10.36
C ASP A 166 -24.27 -10.93 11.86
N GLN A 167 -23.61 -11.78 12.62
CA GLN A 167 -23.32 -11.53 14.02
C GLN A 167 -22.14 -10.56 14.18
N ARG A 168 -22.28 -9.55 15.06
CA ARG A 168 -21.24 -8.52 15.29
C ARG A 168 -19.87 -9.09 15.68
N ALA A 169 -19.82 -10.21 16.39
CA ALA A 169 -18.59 -10.87 16.80
C ALA A 169 -17.85 -11.59 15.65
N ARG A 170 -18.48 -11.70 14.46
CA ARG A 170 -17.89 -12.37 13.30
C ARG A 170 -17.06 -11.44 12.40
N GLY A 171 -16.68 -10.28 12.92
CA GLY A 171 -15.86 -9.31 12.21
C GLY A 171 -16.61 -8.55 11.11
N GLN A 172 -15.88 -7.72 10.39
CA GLN A 172 -16.39 -7.02 9.21
C GLN A 172 -16.12 -7.84 7.94
N GLN A 173 -17.17 -8.08 7.16
CA GLN A 173 -17.04 -8.81 5.90
C GLN A 173 -16.47 -7.90 4.79
N VAL A 174 -15.43 -8.37 4.11
CA VAL A 174 -14.89 -7.74 2.89
C VAL A 174 -14.71 -8.84 1.84
N GLY A 175 -15.42 -8.78 0.73
CA GLY A 175 -15.37 -9.82 -0.31
C GLY A 175 -15.64 -11.24 0.22
N SER A 176 -16.57 -11.40 1.19
CA SER A 176 -16.85 -12.62 1.95
C SER A 176 -15.83 -13.03 3.02
N VAL A 177 -14.69 -12.37 3.13
CA VAL A 177 -13.67 -12.67 4.14
C VAL A 177 -13.93 -11.87 5.42
N PRO A 178 -14.13 -12.52 6.58
CA PRO A 178 -14.24 -11.82 7.87
C PRO A 178 -12.91 -11.21 8.30
N ILE A 179 -12.93 -9.93 8.74
CA ILE A 179 -11.78 -9.24 9.30
C ILE A 179 -12.07 -8.86 10.74
N HIS A 180 -11.21 -9.30 11.67
CA HIS A 180 -11.27 -9.02 13.09
C HIS A 180 -10.19 -8.01 13.46
N SER A 181 -10.59 -6.87 14.02
CA SER A 181 -9.67 -5.76 14.31
C SER A 181 -9.40 -5.63 15.80
N LEU A 182 -8.14 -5.64 16.18
CA LEU A 182 -7.67 -5.40 17.53
C LEU A 182 -6.95 -4.06 17.62
N ARG A 183 -7.18 -3.33 18.73
CA ARG A 183 -6.50 -2.06 19.06
C ARG A 183 -5.93 -2.18 20.45
N ARG A 184 -4.58 -2.24 20.56
CA ARG A 184 -3.92 -2.50 21.84
C ARG A 184 -2.55 -1.81 21.95
N PRO A 185 -2.09 -1.46 23.15
CA PRO A 185 -0.73 -0.96 23.39
C PRO A 185 0.33 -1.99 23.01
N GLY A 186 1.53 -1.52 22.64
CA GLY A 186 2.69 -2.37 22.36
C GLY A 186 2.68 -3.07 21.00
N VAL A 187 1.69 -2.79 20.15
CA VAL A 187 1.64 -3.27 18.76
C VAL A 187 1.79 -2.10 17.82
N VAL A 188 2.62 -2.26 16.80
CA VAL A 188 2.71 -1.31 15.69
C VAL A 188 1.66 -1.68 14.63
N ALA A 189 1.87 -2.80 13.94
CA ALA A 189 0.94 -3.36 12.98
C ALA A 189 1.18 -4.87 12.87
N LYS A 190 0.13 -5.67 12.98
CA LYS A 190 0.19 -7.13 12.82
C LYS A 190 -1.00 -7.61 12.01
N GLN A 191 -0.81 -8.61 11.15
CA GLN A 191 -1.87 -9.28 10.42
C GLN A 191 -1.63 -10.79 10.42
N GLU A 192 -2.69 -11.53 10.67
CA GLU A 192 -2.76 -12.97 10.53
C GLU A 192 -3.85 -13.32 9.52
N VAL A 193 -3.52 -14.10 8.51
CA VAL A 193 -4.49 -14.70 7.57
C VAL A 193 -4.58 -16.17 7.86
N ILE A 194 -5.73 -16.65 8.25
CA ILE A 194 -6.00 -18.02 8.64
C ILE A 194 -6.86 -18.68 7.55
N LEU A 195 -6.28 -19.61 6.82
CA LEU A 195 -6.98 -20.44 5.84
C LEU A 195 -7.28 -21.79 6.46
N SER A 196 -8.53 -22.28 6.33
CA SER A 196 -8.94 -23.54 6.96
C SER A 196 -9.66 -24.45 5.97
N GLY A 197 -9.32 -25.74 6.04
CA GLY A 197 -9.90 -26.84 5.27
C GLY A 197 -10.20 -28.04 6.18
N PRO A 198 -10.71 -29.14 5.60
CA PRO A 198 -10.97 -30.37 6.36
C PRO A 198 -9.68 -30.95 6.96
N GLY A 199 -9.54 -30.88 8.27
CA GLY A 199 -8.43 -31.49 9.01
C GLY A 199 -7.14 -30.68 9.06
N GLU A 200 -7.08 -29.49 8.47
CA GLU A 200 -5.87 -28.65 8.46
C GLU A 200 -6.19 -27.15 8.45
N SER A 201 -5.20 -26.36 8.82
CA SER A 201 -5.20 -24.91 8.65
C SER A 201 -3.82 -24.41 8.23
N LEU A 202 -3.77 -23.33 7.49
CA LEU A 202 -2.55 -22.62 7.10
C LEU A 202 -2.66 -21.18 7.57
N THR A 203 -1.66 -20.68 8.30
CA THR A 203 -1.65 -19.33 8.81
C THR A 203 -0.44 -18.56 8.30
N PHE A 204 -0.70 -17.39 7.70
CA PHE A 204 0.33 -16.40 7.35
C PHE A 204 0.31 -15.30 8.39
N THR A 205 1.43 -15.06 9.05
CA THR A 205 1.56 -14.01 10.05
C THR A 205 2.64 -13.02 9.65
N HIS A 206 2.30 -11.75 9.67
CA HIS A 206 3.23 -10.64 9.50
C HIS A 206 3.11 -9.68 10.69
N ASP A 207 4.24 -9.28 11.28
CA ASP A 207 4.33 -8.36 12.39
C ASP A 207 5.36 -7.26 12.09
N THR A 208 4.92 -6.01 12.02
CA THR A 208 5.80 -4.85 11.89
C THR A 208 6.18 -4.38 13.29
N VAL A 209 7.41 -4.57 13.69
CA VAL A 209 7.92 -4.15 15.00
C VAL A 209 8.65 -2.81 14.93
N GLU A 210 9.34 -2.52 13.82
CA GLU A 210 10.05 -1.27 13.58
C GLU A 210 9.77 -0.76 12.16
N PRO A 211 8.85 0.22 12.00
CA PRO A 211 8.41 0.68 10.68
C PRO A 211 9.51 1.20 9.78
N ALA A 212 10.51 1.92 10.33
CA ALA A 212 11.59 2.48 9.54
C ALA A 212 12.38 1.39 8.82
N LEU A 213 12.75 0.32 9.55
CA LEU A 213 13.47 -0.82 8.99
C LEU A 213 12.58 -1.67 8.07
N ALA A 214 11.31 -1.86 8.44
CA ALA A 214 10.38 -2.67 7.65
C ALA A 214 10.02 -2.05 6.30
N TYR A 215 9.99 -0.71 6.22
CA TYR A 215 9.60 0.01 4.99
C TYR A 215 10.78 0.33 4.07
N ALA A 216 12.00 0.45 4.60
CA ALA A 216 13.18 0.84 3.83
C ALA A 216 13.40 -0.04 2.58
N PRO A 217 13.30 -1.39 2.62
CA PRO A 217 13.46 -2.20 1.41
C PRO A 217 12.43 -1.90 0.33
N GLY A 218 11.15 -1.73 0.70
CA GLY A 218 10.11 -1.39 -0.25
C GLY A 218 10.24 0.02 -0.83
N ILE A 219 10.70 0.98 -0.04
CA ILE A 219 11.00 2.34 -0.53
C ILE A 219 12.14 2.30 -1.55
N ARG A 220 13.22 1.53 -1.26
CA ARG A 220 14.36 1.34 -2.18
C ARG A 220 13.96 0.70 -3.51
N LEU A 221 12.92 -0.12 -3.54
CA LEU A 221 12.35 -0.68 -4.77
C LEU A 221 11.44 0.32 -5.49
N ALA A 222 10.57 0.99 -4.73
CA ALA A 222 9.52 1.83 -5.32
C ALA A 222 10.06 3.14 -5.92
N VAL A 223 11.09 3.75 -5.31
CA VAL A 223 11.61 5.06 -5.75
C VAL A 223 12.24 4.98 -7.16
N PRO A 224 13.19 4.06 -7.46
CA PRO A 224 13.73 3.91 -8.81
C PRO A 224 12.66 3.51 -9.83
N PHE A 225 11.77 2.58 -9.44
CA PHE A 225 10.67 2.17 -10.32
C PHE A 225 9.76 3.34 -10.68
N ALA A 226 9.39 4.18 -9.72
CA ALA A 226 8.53 5.33 -9.95
C ALA A 226 9.18 6.40 -10.84
N ALA A 227 10.50 6.58 -10.74
CA ALA A 227 11.21 7.52 -11.60
C ALA A 227 11.13 7.17 -13.09
N GLU A 228 11.07 5.88 -13.43
CA GLU A 228 11.02 5.36 -14.82
C GLU A 228 9.61 4.91 -15.24
N ALA A 229 8.62 4.96 -14.35
CA ALA A 229 7.28 4.45 -14.62
C ALA A 229 6.59 5.22 -15.75
N VAL A 230 5.84 4.51 -16.59
CA VAL A 230 4.92 5.09 -17.57
C VAL A 230 3.57 4.42 -17.39
N GLY A 231 2.53 5.21 -17.04
CA GLY A 231 1.21 4.70 -16.73
C GLY A 231 0.94 4.58 -15.24
N VAL A 232 -0.06 3.79 -14.85
CA VAL A 232 -0.53 3.68 -13.46
C VAL A 232 -0.25 2.31 -12.88
N PHE A 233 0.49 2.26 -11.78
CA PHE A 233 0.84 1.06 -11.03
C PHE A 233 0.30 1.13 -9.61
N VAL A 234 -0.06 -0.01 -9.03
CA VAL A 234 -0.61 -0.11 -7.67
C VAL A 234 0.04 -1.27 -6.94
N GLY A 235 0.65 -0.99 -5.79
CA GLY A 235 1.28 -1.96 -4.92
C GLY A 235 2.71 -2.33 -5.31
N LEU A 236 3.48 -2.82 -4.34
CA LEU A 236 4.83 -3.34 -4.56
C LEU A 236 4.81 -4.68 -5.32
N GLU A 237 3.70 -5.38 -5.34
CA GLU A 237 3.54 -6.66 -6.04
C GLU A 237 3.80 -6.55 -7.55
N SER A 238 3.68 -5.35 -8.13
CA SER A 238 4.04 -5.08 -9.53
C SER A 238 5.55 -5.00 -9.78
N MET A 239 6.35 -4.93 -8.71
CA MET A 239 7.81 -4.76 -8.74
C MET A 239 8.57 -6.00 -8.24
N ILE A 240 7.85 -6.99 -7.71
CA ILE A 240 8.42 -8.19 -7.09
C ILE A 240 7.91 -9.42 -7.83
N ASP A 241 8.84 -10.23 -8.36
CA ASP A 241 8.51 -11.57 -8.81
C ASP A 241 8.59 -12.54 -7.62
N ILE A 242 7.43 -12.98 -7.15
CA ILE A 242 7.34 -13.95 -6.04
C ILE A 242 7.43 -15.41 -6.52
N GLY A 243 7.67 -15.64 -7.81
CA GLY A 243 7.85 -16.97 -8.39
C GLY A 243 6.61 -17.87 -8.38
N ILE A 244 5.44 -17.36 -8.02
CA ILE A 244 4.17 -18.08 -8.10
C ILE A 244 3.65 -17.87 -9.53
N ARG A 245 3.74 -18.92 -10.35
CA ARG A 245 3.16 -18.90 -11.70
C ARG A 245 1.64 -19.02 -11.58
N SER A 246 0.93 -18.04 -12.14
CA SER A 246 -0.51 -18.10 -12.36
C SER A 246 -0.88 -19.15 -13.40
#